data_bff76fe2495409721177d0d8814d5cf6
#
_entry.id   bff76fe2495409721177d0d8814d5cf6
#
_cell.length_a   1.000
_cell.length_b   1.000
_cell.length_c   1.000
_cell.angle_alpha   90.00
_cell.angle_beta   90.00
_cell.angle_gamma   90.00
#
_symmetry.space_group_name_H-M   'P 1'
#
loop_
_entity.id
_entity.type
_entity.pdbx_description
1 polymer ?
#
loop_
_entity_poly.entity_id
_entity_poly.type
_entity_poly.pdbx_seq_one_letter_code
_entity_poly.pdbx_strand_id
1 'polypeptide(L)'
;LPLSVEAQAECRFLLLSPNNLLKPSDGAPVAVPSQDMVLGVYYLTMEKEGEKGEGKCFKSENEAFLAYENGVITLHSKIKVKRRGRRPDGTMGSRIVDCTMGRILFNEVIMQDLGFVDRSDPENFLKLEIDFQCGKKQLKQILDRCISVHGTTKTAEVLDDVKALGYKYSTIGALSVSISDMTVPKEKAQILEDAQKQVEYITKQYRRGFMTEEERYKAVVQTWFAADEELTDKLINGLDKYNNIYMMADSGARGSNQQIK
;
A
#
# COMPACT_ATOMS: atom_id res chain seq x y z
N LEU A 1 32.83 15.00 10.10
CA LEU A 1 32.29 16.30 9.66
C LEU A 1 33.32 16.99 8.74
N PRO A 2 32.92 17.51 7.56
CA PRO A 2 33.79 18.24 6.67
C PRO A 2 34.16 19.58 7.29
N LEU A 3 35.45 19.80 7.56
CA LEU A 3 35.92 21.00 8.23
C LEU A 3 36.47 22.04 7.25
N SER A 4 37.04 21.63 6.11
CA SER A 4 37.51 22.57 5.09
C SER A 4 36.41 22.98 4.12
N VAL A 5 36.56 24.12 3.46
CA VAL A 5 35.60 24.63 2.47
C VAL A 5 35.50 23.71 1.26
N GLU A 6 36.61 23.13 0.83
CA GLU A 6 36.69 22.16 -0.28
C GLU A 6 35.92 20.89 0.08
N ALA A 7 36.12 20.32 1.27
CA ALA A 7 35.40 19.14 1.73
C ALA A 7 33.90 19.40 1.87
N GLN A 8 33.49 20.60 2.30
CA GLN A 8 32.07 20.98 2.33
C GLN A 8 31.49 21.09 0.92
N ALA A 9 32.23 21.62 -0.04
CA ALA A 9 31.79 21.67 -1.43
C ALA A 9 31.62 20.27 -2.03
N GLU A 10 32.60 19.37 -1.84
CA GLU A 10 32.50 17.97 -2.27
C GLU A 10 31.30 17.28 -1.66
N CYS A 11 31.04 17.45 -0.36
CA CYS A 11 29.86 16.87 0.28
C CYS A 11 28.55 17.35 -0.36
N ARG A 12 28.48 18.64 -0.70
CA ARG A 12 27.29 19.20 -1.36
C ARG A 12 27.07 18.66 -2.78
N PHE A 13 28.12 18.45 -3.55
CA PHE A 13 28.00 17.94 -4.90
C PHE A 13 27.85 16.42 -4.98
N LEU A 14 28.51 15.67 -4.09
CA LEU A 14 28.57 14.22 -4.17
C LEU A 14 27.58 13.50 -3.24
N LEU A 15 27.32 14.03 -2.04
CA LEU A 15 26.60 13.31 -0.98
C LEU A 15 25.17 13.78 -0.74
N LEU A 16 24.71 14.85 -1.39
CA LEU A 16 23.33 15.29 -1.26
C LEU A 16 22.36 14.21 -1.77
N SER A 17 21.29 13.98 -1.01
CA SER A 17 20.27 12.99 -1.29
C SER A 17 19.69 13.09 -2.71
N PRO A 18 19.34 14.27 -3.26
CA PRO A 18 18.83 14.38 -4.62
C PRO A 18 19.80 13.86 -5.69
N ASN A 19 21.11 13.86 -5.43
CA ASN A 19 22.12 13.36 -6.34
C ASN A 19 22.37 11.85 -6.22
N ASN A 20 21.81 11.21 -5.18
CA ASN A 20 22.04 9.80 -4.84
C ASN A 20 20.72 9.04 -4.65
N LEU A 21 19.73 9.29 -5.50
CA LEU A 21 18.41 8.63 -5.43
C LEU A 21 18.42 7.20 -5.97
N LEU A 22 19.44 6.82 -6.75
CA LEU A 22 19.53 5.50 -7.37
C LEU A 22 20.63 4.67 -6.70
N LYS A 23 20.33 3.39 -6.50
CA LYS A 23 21.33 2.41 -6.03
C LYS A 23 22.34 2.11 -7.14
N PRO A 24 23.64 2.11 -6.85
CA PRO A 24 24.65 1.76 -7.84
C PRO A 24 24.62 0.28 -8.25
N SER A 25 24.00 -0.60 -7.45
CA SER A 25 23.96 -2.05 -7.71
C SER A 25 22.94 -2.46 -8.75
N ASP A 26 21.75 -1.87 -8.72
CA ASP A 26 20.59 -2.29 -9.52
C ASP A 26 19.83 -1.12 -10.16
N GLY A 27 20.28 0.12 -9.92
CA GLY A 27 19.62 1.32 -10.45
C GLY A 27 18.23 1.59 -9.83
N ALA A 28 17.81 0.81 -8.84
CA ALA A 28 16.53 1.03 -8.19
C ALA A 28 16.56 2.24 -7.23
N PRO A 29 15.43 2.92 -6.96
CA PRO A 29 15.36 3.99 -5.99
C PRO A 29 15.84 3.57 -4.60
N VAL A 30 16.74 4.36 -4.00
CA VAL A 30 17.20 4.20 -2.61
C VAL A 30 16.22 4.81 -1.63
N ALA A 31 15.82 6.05 -1.90
CA ALA A 31 14.86 6.78 -1.08
C ALA A 31 13.43 6.35 -1.46
N VAL A 32 12.82 5.54 -0.62
CA VAL A 32 11.43 5.09 -0.78
C VAL A 32 10.69 5.40 0.51
N PRO A 33 9.46 5.93 0.44
CA PRO A 33 8.63 6.12 1.63
C PRO A 33 8.50 4.83 2.44
N SER A 34 8.47 4.97 3.76
CA SER A 34 8.41 3.84 4.68
C SER A 34 7.49 4.13 5.86
N GLN A 35 7.10 3.08 6.59
CA GLN A 35 6.33 3.19 7.83
C GLN A 35 5.07 4.08 7.67
N ASP A 36 4.94 5.12 8.50
CA ASP A 36 3.75 5.97 8.55
C ASP A 36 3.50 6.76 7.26
N MET A 37 4.54 7.05 6.47
CA MET A 37 4.38 7.64 5.13
C MET A 37 3.61 6.71 4.20
N VAL A 38 3.96 5.42 4.19
CA VAL A 38 3.26 4.40 3.40
C VAL A 38 1.85 4.20 3.91
N LEU A 39 1.70 4.12 5.23
CA LEU A 39 0.40 3.90 5.87
C LEU A 39 -0.59 5.03 5.57
N GLY A 40 -0.12 6.29 5.63
CA GLY A 40 -0.94 7.46 5.29
C GLY A 40 -1.37 7.48 3.83
N VAL A 41 -0.47 7.15 2.88
CA VAL A 41 -0.82 7.05 1.46
C VAL A 41 -1.77 5.87 1.19
N TYR A 42 -1.54 4.73 1.84
CA TYR A 42 -2.42 3.57 1.75
C TYR A 42 -3.83 3.92 2.23
N TYR A 43 -3.96 4.54 3.40
CA TYR A 43 -5.23 5.03 3.94
C TYR A 43 -5.90 6.03 2.99
N LEU A 44 -5.14 6.99 2.45
CA LEU A 44 -5.66 8.01 1.54
C LEU A 44 -6.21 7.42 0.24
N THR A 45 -5.53 6.41 -0.33
CA THR A 45 -5.90 5.80 -1.62
C THR A 45 -6.89 4.64 -1.50
N MET A 46 -7.26 4.28 -0.27
CA MET A 46 -8.23 3.24 0.02
C MET A 46 -9.63 3.64 -0.46
N GLU A 47 -10.43 2.65 -0.78
CA GLU A 47 -11.81 2.79 -1.23
C GLU A 47 -12.71 2.00 -0.29
N LYS A 48 -13.85 2.56 0.09
CA LYS A 48 -14.80 1.90 0.98
C LYS A 48 -16.21 2.05 0.47
N GLU A 49 -16.89 0.91 0.33
CA GLU A 49 -18.29 0.86 -0.11
C GLU A 49 -19.24 1.24 1.03
N GLY A 50 -20.37 1.83 0.69
CA GLY A 50 -21.38 2.26 1.68
C GLY A 50 -21.02 3.50 2.47
N GLU A 51 -19.96 4.23 2.09
CA GLU A 51 -19.56 5.48 2.76
C GLU A 51 -20.50 6.64 2.41
N LYS A 52 -20.53 7.63 3.33
CA LYS A 52 -21.36 8.82 3.18
C LYS A 52 -21.04 9.56 1.87
N GLY A 53 -22.06 9.78 1.05
CA GLY A 53 -21.93 10.52 -0.20
C GLY A 53 -21.49 9.68 -1.40
N GLU A 54 -21.50 8.37 -1.29
CA GLU A 54 -21.22 7.48 -2.43
C GLU A 54 -22.13 7.78 -3.63
N GLY A 55 -21.55 7.71 -4.83
CA GLY A 55 -22.25 7.93 -6.10
C GLY A 55 -22.54 9.40 -6.45
N LYS A 56 -22.20 10.37 -5.59
CA LYS A 56 -22.39 11.80 -5.89
C LYS A 56 -21.51 12.23 -7.05
N CYS A 57 -22.06 13.14 -7.87
CA CYS A 57 -21.40 13.70 -9.04
C CYS A 57 -21.08 15.19 -8.81
N PHE A 58 -19.84 15.59 -9.09
CA PHE A 58 -19.34 16.95 -8.91
C PHE A 58 -18.89 17.54 -10.26
N LYS A 59 -19.09 18.85 -10.41
CA LYS A 59 -18.73 19.58 -11.64
C LYS A 59 -17.24 19.86 -11.78
N SER A 60 -16.50 19.78 -10.65
CA SER A 60 -15.05 19.99 -10.61
C SER A 60 -14.44 19.32 -9.37
N GLU A 61 -13.11 19.17 -9.35
CA GLU A 61 -12.36 18.70 -8.21
C GLU A 61 -12.49 19.64 -7.01
N ASN A 62 -12.54 20.96 -7.24
CA ASN A 62 -12.74 21.96 -6.18
C ASN A 62 -14.12 21.84 -5.50
N GLU A 63 -15.17 21.53 -6.25
CA GLU A 63 -16.50 21.29 -5.68
C GLU A 63 -16.49 20.01 -4.83
N ALA A 64 -15.81 18.95 -5.25
CA ALA A 64 -15.63 17.74 -4.48
C ALA A 64 -14.83 18.00 -3.19
N PHE A 65 -13.78 18.83 -3.26
CA PHE A 65 -13.01 19.25 -2.10
C PHE A 65 -13.87 20.03 -1.09
N LEU A 66 -14.65 21.00 -1.52
CA LEU A 66 -15.59 21.72 -0.66
C LEU A 66 -16.65 20.81 -0.04
N ALA A 67 -17.12 19.80 -0.78
CA ALA A 67 -18.04 18.81 -0.25
C ALA A 67 -17.39 17.92 0.82
N TYR A 68 -16.10 17.61 0.66
CA TYR A 68 -15.32 16.90 1.67
C TYR A 68 -15.13 17.74 2.93
N GLU A 69 -14.69 18.98 2.82
CA GLU A 69 -14.54 19.93 3.94
C GLU A 69 -15.86 20.13 4.73
N ASN A 70 -17.00 20.16 4.04
CA ASN A 70 -18.32 20.24 4.65
C ASN A 70 -18.84 18.88 5.18
N GLY A 71 -18.05 17.82 5.12
CA GLY A 71 -18.44 16.49 5.58
C GLY A 71 -19.61 15.86 4.81
N VAL A 72 -19.83 16.28 3.56
CA VAL A 72 -20.86 15.71 2.66
C VAL A 72 -20.42 14.39 2.05
N ILE A 73 -19.11 14.23 1.87
CA ILE A 73 -18.42 13.02 1.41
C ILE A 73 -17.25 12.71 2.35
N THR A 74 -16.77 11.46 2.32
CA THR A 74 -15.54 11.04 3.03
C THR A 74 -14.38 10.91 2.05
N LEU A 75 -13.17 10.68 2.57
CA LEU A 75 -11.98 10.42 1.75
C LEU A 75 -12.12 9.19 0.86
N HIS A 76 -12.84 8.17 1.36
CA HIS A 76 -12.93 6.83 0.76
C HIS A 76 -14.18 6.62 -0.08
N SER A 77 -15.12 7.58 -0.08
CA SER A 77 -16.37 7.49 -0.84
C SER A 77 -16.10 7.43 -2.33
N LYS A 78 -16.73 6.50 -3.02
CA LYS A 78 -16.77 6.46 -4.50
C LYS A 78 -17.59 7.62 -5.03
N ILE A 79 -16.97 8.53 -5.75
CA ILE A 79 -17.59 9.73 -6.31
C ILE A 79 -17.31 9.83 -7.81
N LYS A 80 -18.10 10.67 -8.48
CA LYS A 80 -17.93 10.98 -9.89
C LYS A 80 -17.56 12.45 -10.03
N VAL A 81 -16.42 12.72 -10.67
CA VAL A 81 -15.94 14.09 -10.84
C VAL A 81 -15.76 14.41 -12.31
N LYS A 82 -16.30 15.55 -12.75
CA LYS A 82 -16.09 16.04 -14.09
C LYS A 82 -14.75 16.74 -14.17
N ARG A 83 -13.79 16.08 -14.78
CA ARG A 83 -12.47 16.64 -15.09
C ARG A 83 -12.47 17.32 -16.46
N ARG A 84 -11.67 18.38 -16.61
CA ARG A 84 -11.45 19.10 -17.86
C ARG A 84 -9.96 19.12 -18.17
N GLY A 85 -9.61 18.96 -19.43
CA GLY A 85 -8.21 19.01 -19.84
C GLY A 85 -8.08 19.02 -21.35
N ARG A 86 -6.85 19.16 -21.81
CA ARG A 86 -6.51 19.21 -23.21
C ARG A 86 -6.37 17.77 -23.74
N ARG A 87 -7.06 17.48 -24.84
CA ARG A 87 -6.91 16.21 -25.57
C ARG A 87 -5.58 16.16 -26.31
N PRO A 88 -5.12 14.97 -26.74
CA PRO A 88 -3.93 14.84 -27.57
C PRO A 88 -4.01 15.67 -28.89
N ASP A 89 -5.20 15.90 -29.41
CA ASP A 89 -5.48 16.75 -30.61
C ASP A 89 -5.44 18.26 -30.31
N GLY A 90 -5.15 18.67 -29.10
CA GLY A 90 -5.08 20.06 -28.65
C GLY A 90 -6.42 20.69 -28.27
N THR A 91 -7.56 20.02 -28.49
CA THR A 91 -8.89 20.53 -28.15
C THR A 91 -9.18 20.35 -26.65
N MET A 92 -9.99 21.26 -26.07
CA MET A 92 -10.46 21.10 -24.69
C MET A 92 -11.58 20.07 -24.61
N GLY A 93 -11.41 19.09 -23.75
CA GLY A 93 -12.42 18.05 -23.48
C GLY A 93 -12.82 18.01 -22.01
N SER A 94 -13.95 17.36 -21.74
CA SER A 94 -14.36 17.05 -20.38
C SER A 94 -14.86 15.63 -20.30
N ARG A 95 -14.61 14.98 -19.17
CA ARG A 95 -15.08 13.62 -18.89
C ARG A 95 -15.47 13.48 -17.42
N ILE A 96 -16.42 12.63 -17.14
CA ILE A 96 -16.74 12.19 -15.78
C ILE A 96 -15.85 10.98 -15.48
N VAL A 97 -15.11 11.07 -14.37
CA VAL A 97 -14.19 10.04 -13.90
C VAL A 97 -14.69 9.55 -12.56
N ASP A 98 -14.77 8.23 -12.41
CA ASP A 98 -15.02 7.59 -11.13
C ASP A 98 -13.71 7.62 -10.31
N CYS A 99 -13.79 8.09 -9.08
CA CYS A 99 -12.62 8.23 -8.20
C CYS A 99 -13.04 8.34 -6.74
N THR A 100 -12.08 8.45 -5.84
CA THR A 100 -12.31 8.86 -4.44
C THR A 100 -11.65 10.21 -4.18
N MET A 101 -12.12 10.94 -3.16
CA MET A 101 -11.50 12.22 -2.80
C MET A 101 -10.03 12.04 -2.43
N GLY A 102 -9.71 10.97 -1.73
CA GLY A 102 -8.33 10.66 -1.36
C GLY A 102 -7.41 10.41 -2.57
N ARG A 103 -7.89 9.72 -3.62
CA ARG A 103 -7.11 9.52 -4.86
C ARG A 103 -6.90 10.82 -5.63
N ILE A 104 -7.89 11.74 -5.63
CA ILE A 104 -7.71 13.07 -6.22
C ILE A 104 -6.56 13.80 -5.53
N LEU A 105 -6.59 13.88 -4.19
CA LEU A 105 -5.55 14.54 -3.39
C LEU A 105 -4.16 13.91 -3.60
N PHE A 106 -4.08 12.60 -3.74
CA PHE A 106 -2.82 11.92 -4.04
C PHE A 106 -2.29 12.25 -5.43
N ASN A 107 -3.18 12.32 -6.43
CA ASN A 107 -2.81 12.66 -7.81
C ASN A 107 -2.42 14.14 -8.01
N GLU A 108 -2.76 15.04 -7.09
CA GLU A 108 -2.26 16.42 -7.09
C GLU A 108 -0.75 16.49 -6.86
N VAL A 109 -0.22 15.57 -6.08
CA VAL A 109 1.21 15.48 -5.73
C VAL A 109 2.00 14.68 -6.77
N ILE A 110 1.35 13.76 -7.46
CA ILE A 110 1.99 12.85 -8.42
C ILE A 110 1.89 13.44 -9.84
N MET A 111 2.99 13.35 -10.59
CA MET A 111 3.01 13.69 -12.01
C MET A 111 2.03 12.82 -12.80
N GLN A 112 1.29 13.45 -13.73
CA GLN A 112 0.18 12.79 -14.46
C GLN A 112 0.61 12.17 -15.81
N ASP A 113 1.91 11.95 -16.02
CA ASP A 113 2.51 11.45 -17.25
C ASP A 113 3.50 10.29 -17.02
N LEU A 114 3.30 9.55 -15.91
CA LEU A 114 4.18 8.43 -15.54
C LEU A 114 3.93 7.16 -16.37
N GLY A 115 2.85 7.11 -17.16
CA GLY A 115 2.53 6.00 -18.06
C GLY A 115 1.85 4.79 -17.36
N PHE A 116 1.19 5.00 -16.22
CA PHE A 116 0.27 4.01 -15.65
C PHE A 116 -1.06 3.98 -16.41
N VAL A 117 -1.44 5.10 -17.02
CA VAL A 117 -2.60 5.22 -17.89
C VAL A 117 -2.16 5.44 -19.32
N ASP A 118 -2.62 4.61 -20.24
CA ASP A 118 -2.40 4.82 -21.67
C ASP A 118 -3.23 6.01 -22.16
N ARG A 119 -2.58 7.16 -22.32
CA ARG A 119 -3.21 8.40 -22.75
C ARG A 119 -3.32 8.53 -24.28
N SER A 120 -2.84 7.54 -25.03
CA SER A 120 -3.04 7.45 -26.48
C SER A 120 -4.51 7.15 -26.81
N ASP A 121 -5.21 6.47 -25.89
CA ASP A 121 -6.64 6.22 -26.00
C ASP A 121 -7.43 7.48 -25.62
N PRO A 122 -8.28 8.02 -26.54
CA PRO A 122 -9.15 9.16 -26.27
C PRO A 122 -10.07 8.97 -25.06
N GLU A 123 -10.33 7.72 -24.67
CA GLU A 123 -11.16 7.43 -23.50
C GLU A 123 -10.42 7.60 -22.18
N ASN A 124 -9.09 7.57 -22.17
CA ASN A 124 -8.29 7.58 -20.95
C ASN A 124 -7.64 8.93 -20.63
N PHE A 125 -7.78 9.93 -21.51
CA PHE A 125 -7.02 11.19 -21.45
C PHE A 125 -7.19 12.00 -20.16
N LEU A 126 -8.31 11.82 -19.42
CA LEU A 126 -8.59 12.52 -18.15
C LEU A 126 -8.68 11.57 -16.94
N LYS A 127 -8.42 10.29 -17.11
CA LYS A 127 -8.31 9.38 -15.95
C LYS A 127 -7.19 9.83 -15.03
N LEU A 128 -7.35 9.55 -13.74
CA LEU A 128 -6.28 9.74 -12.76
C LEU A 128 -5.12 8.81 -13.12
N GLU A 129 -3.89 9.27 -12.97
CA GLU A 129 -2.70 8.46 -13.21
C GLU A 129 -2.64 7.29 -12.23
N ILE A 130 -2.99 7.55 -10.97
CA ILE A 130 -3.06 6.55 -9.92
C ILE A 130 -4.53 6.38 -9.50
N ASP A 131 -5.15 5.30 -9.97
CA ASP A 131 -6.53 4.92 -9.64
C ASP A 131 -6.60 3.56 -8.94
N PHE A 132 -5.56 3.23 -8.18
CA PHE A 132 -5.47 2.02 -7.38
C PHE A 132 -4.96 2.32 -5.98
N GLN A 133 -5.12 1.37 -5.07
CA GLN A 133 -4.62 1.48 -3.71
C GLN A 133 -3.10 1.35 -3.68
N CYS A 134 -2.43 2.31 -3.03
CA CYS A 134 -0.99 2.43 -3.02
C CYS A 134 -0.37 1.94 -1.71
N GLY A 135 0.23 0.75 -1.74
CA GLY A 135 1.13 0.27 -0.70
C GLY A 135 2.60 0.55 -1.04
N LYS A 136 3.50 0.00 -0.24
CA LYS A 136 4.96 0.20 -0.39
C LYS A 136 5.51 -0.22 -1.76
N LYS A 137 4.98 -1.33 -2.33
CA LYS A 137 5.42 -1.83 -3.65
C LYS A 137 5.01 -0.87 -4.75
N GLN A 138 3.78 -0.41 -4.74
CA GLN A 138 3.25 0.53 -5.72
C GLN A 138 3.96 1.89 -5.65
N LEU A 139 4.21 2.41 -4.44
CA LEU A 139 4.98 3.63 -4.26
C LEU A 139 6.39 3.52 -4.83
N LYS A 140 7.07 2.38 -4.63
CA LYS A 140 8.37 2.15 -5.26
C LYS A 140 8.29 2.20 -6.78
N GLN A 141 7.27 1.59 -7.40
CA GLN A 141 7.07 1.62 -8.85
C GLN A 141 6.77 3.03 -9.37
N ILE A 142 5.97 3.82 -8.64
CA ILE A 142 5.66 5.20 -8.98
C ILE A 142 6.94 6.04 -9.00
N LEU A 143 7.78 5.90 -7.98
CA LEU A 143 9.04 6.64 -7.89
C LEU A 143 10.05 6.21 -8.97
N ASP A 144 10.14 4.93 -9.27
CA ASP A 144 10.98 4.41 -10.34
C ASP A 144 10.59 5.02 -11.70
N ARG A 145 9.30 5.05 -12.00
CA ARG A 145 8.74 5.73 -13.17
C ARG A 145 9.01 7.22 -13.14
N CYS A 146 8.83 7.88 -12.00
CA CYS A 146 9.08 9.31 -11.85
C CYS A 146 10.55 9.66 -12.14
N ILE A 147 11.50 8.89 -11.62
CA ILE A 147 12.93 9.08 -11.90
C ILE A 147 13.22 8.88 -13.40
N SER A 148 12.64 7.85 -14.00
CA SER A 148 12.87 7.52 -15.41
C SER A 148 12.34 8.59 -16.38
N VAL A 149 11.22 9.23 -16.05
CA VAL A 149 10.55 10.23 -16.93
C VAL A 149 11.05 11.64 -16.63
N HIS A 150 11.14 12.03 -15.36
CA HIS A 150 11.38 13.42 -14.94
C HIS A 150 12.78 13.66 -14.33
N GLY A 151 13.55 12.61 -14.11
CA GLY A 151 14.86 12.70 -13.48
C GLY A 151 14.83 12.92 -11.97
N THR A 152 16.04 13.01 -11.37
CA THR A 152 16.21 12.98 -9.92
C THR A 152 15.70 14.23 -9.20
N THR A 153 15.85 15.41 -9.79
CA THR A 153 15.47 16.69 -9.15
C THR A 153 13.96 16.77 -8.92
N LYS A 154 13.17 16.47 -9.95
CA LYS A 154 11.70 16.47 -9.84
C LYS A 154 11.20 15.36 -8.93
N THR A 155 11.84 14.20 -8.97
CA THR A 155 11.50 13.10 -8.06
C THR A 155 11.76 13.45 -6.60
N ALA A 156 12.79 14.25 -6.30
CA ALA A 156 13.05 14.71 -4.95
C ALA A 156 11.92 15.60 -4.42
N GLU A 157 11.38 16.51 -5.26
CA GLU A 157 10.20 17.32 -4.93
C GLU A 157 8.99 16.43 -4.63
N VAL A 158 8.68 15.48 -5.53
CA VAL A 158 7.57 14.52 -5.35
C VAL A 158 7.74 13.68 -4.08
N LEU A 159 8.96 13.25 -3.76
CA LEU A 159 9.26 12.51 -2.52
C LEU A 159 8.93 13.32 -1.27
N ASP A 160 9.30 14.61 -1.25
CA ASP A 160 9.00 15.50 -0.13
C ASP A 160 7.49 15.72 0.02
N ASP A 161 6.77 15.89 -1.07
CA ASP A 161 5.33 16.07 -1.08
C ASP A 161 4.60 14.78 -0.64
N VAL A 162 5.01 13.62 -1.14
CA VAL A 162 4.47 12.32 -0.72
C VAL A 162 4.74 12.05 0.75
N LYS A 163 5.92 12.41 1.25
CA LYS A 163 6.25 12.34 2.69
C LYS A 163 5.31 13.21 3.52
N ALA A 164 5.14 14.48 3.14
CA ALA A 164 4.27 15.41 3.86
C ALA A 164 2.81 14.94 3.85
N LEU A 165 2.32 14.49 2.69
CA LEU A 165 0.98 13.94 2.53
C LEU A 165 0.79 12.67 3.37
N GLY A 166 1.75 11.73 3.32
CA GLY A 166 1.71 10.49 4.06
C GLY A 166 1.60 10.71 5.58
N TYR A 167 2.44 11.56 6.14
CA TYR A 167 2.35 11.90 7.57
C TYR A 167 1.05 12.62 7.93
N LYS A 168 0.59 13.55 7.10
CA LYS A 168 -0.68 14.26 7.31
C LYS A 168 -1.84 13.28 7.42
N TYR A 169 -1.97 12.36 6.46
CA TYR A 169 -3.10 11.44 6.43
C TYR A 169 -2.96 10.23 7.35
N SER A 170 -1.75 9.85 7.73
CA SER A 170 -1.53 8.91 8.83
C SER A 170 -2.02 9.49 10.17
N THR A 171 -1.76 10.78 10.41
CA THR A 171 -2.23 11.49 11.60
C THR A 171 -3.76 11.67 11.60
N ILE A 172 -4.34 12.09 10.47
CA ILE A 172 -5.80 12.26 10.33
C ILE A 172 -6.53 10.92 10.46
N GLY A 173 -5.98 9.85 9.86
CA GLY A 173 -6.53 8.51 9.93
C GLY A 173 -6.48 7.91 11.34
N ALA A 174 -5.62 8.45 12.22
CA ALA A 174 -5.45 8.03 13.61
C ALA A 174 -5.34 6.51 13.77
N LEU A 175 -4.61 5.86 12.84
CA LEU A 175 -4.47 4.41 12.79
C LEU A 175 -3.70 3.92 14.01
N SER A 176 -4.36 3.20 14.89
CA SER A 176 -3.81 2.69 16.14
C SER A 176 -4.23 1.24 16.35
N VAL A 177 -3.43 0.47 17.07
CA VAL A 177 -3.71 -0.94 17.37
C VAL A 177 -4.34 -1.06 18.75
N SER A 178 -5.47 -1.76 18.80
CA SER A 178 -6.13 -2.16 20.04
C SER A 178 -6.10 -3.70 20.18
N ILE A 179 -6.23 -4.18 21.43
CA ILE A 179 -6.38 -5.62 21.70
C ILE A 179 -7.66 -6.16 21.01
N SER A 180 -8.70 -5.35 20.88
CA SER A 180 -9.94 -5.72 20.20
C SER A 180 -9.77 -5.94 18.68
N ASP A 181 -8.72 -5.40 18.08
CA ASP A 181 -8.44 -5.56 16.64
C ASP A 181 -7.82 -6.95 16.35
N MET A 182 -7.35 -7.64 17.38
CA MET A 182 -6.79 -8.99 17.29
C MET A 182 -7.93 -10.02 17.33
N THR A 183 -8.48 -10.33 16.16
CA THR A 183 -9.53 -11.34 16.02
C THR A 183 -8.94 -12.73 15.83
N VAL A 184 -9.39 -13.68 16.64
CA VAL A 184 -9.00 -15.10 16.52
C VAL A 184 -9.96 -15.81 15.56
N PRO A 185 -9.48 -16.53 14.53
CA PRO A 185 -10.32 -17.30 13.64
C PRO A 185 -11.14 -18.35 14.42
N LYS A 186 -12.41 -18.51 14.10
CA LYS A 186 -13.32 -19.46 14.75
C LYS A 186 -12.87 -20.90 14.52
N GLU A 187 -12.25 -21.16 13.41
CA GLU A 187 -11.78 -22.48 12.95
C GLU A 187 -10.48 -22.91 13.67
N LYS A 188 -9.83 -22.04 14.41
CA LYS A 188 -8.55 -22.34 15.09
C LYS A 188 -8.62 -23.59 15.96
N ALA A 189 -9.66 -23.72 16.75
CA ALA A 189 -9.82 -24.88 17.63
C ALA A 189 -9.92 -26.19 16.87
N GLN A 190 -10.66 -26.20 15.77
CA GLN A 190 -10.84 -27.38 14.93
C GLN A 190 -9.56 -27.79 14.21
N ILE A 191 -8.84 -26.83 13.62
CA ILE A 191 -7.57 -27.08 12.93
C ILE A 191 -6.55 -27.68 13.89
N LEU A 192 -6.44 -27.14 15.11
CA LEU A 192 -5.54 -27.67 16.12
C LEU A 192 -5.92 -29.07 16.60
N GLU A 193 -7.21 -29.34 16.76
CA GLU A 193 -7.71 -30.67 17.15
C GLU A 193 -7.42 -31.72 16.07
N ASP A 194 -7.64 -31.37 14.81
CA ASP A 194 -7.38 -32.26 13.69
C ASP A 194 -5.87 -32.55 13.51
N ALA A 195 -5.03 -31.51 13.63
CA ALA A 195 -3.58 -31.68 13.64
C ALA A 195 -3.12 -32.57 14.81
N GLN A 196 -3.68 -32.39 16.00
CA GLN A 196 -3.37 -33.21 17.16
C GLN A 196 -3.75 -34.69 16.94
N LYS A 197 -4.92 -34.98 16.37
CA LYS A 197 -5.34 -36.33 16.00
C LYS A 197 -4.37 -36.99 15.03
N GLN A 198 -3.89 -36.24 14.04
CA GLN A 198 -2.89 -36.74 13.09
C GLN A 198 -1.54 -37.05 13.77
N VAL A 199 -1.06 -36.18 14.65
CA VAL A 199 0.16 -36.39 15.43
C VAL A 199 0.03 -37.62 16.33
N GLU A 200 -1.12 -37.83 16.96
CA GLU A 200 -1.39 -39.03 17.75
C GLU A 200 -1.38 -40.31 16.91
N TYR A 201 -1.95 -40.24 15.72
CA TYR A 201 -1.94 -41.37 14.77
C TYR A 201 -0.49 -41.70 14.36
N ILE A 202 0.31 -40.71 13.96
CA ILE A 202 1.73 -40.88 13.62
C ILE A 202 2.49 -41.48 14.79
N THR A 203 2.27 -41.00 16.01
CA THR A 203 2.89 -41.51 17.22
C THR A 203 2.50 -42.97 17.51
N LYS A 204 1.25 -43.37 17.24
CA LYS A 204 0.80 -44.76 17.34
C LYS A 204 1.49 -45.67 16.32
N GLN A 205 1.66 -45.19 15.09
CA GLN A 205 2.39 -45.96 14.06
C GLN A 205 3.86 -46.16 14.44
N TYR A 206 4.51 -45.13 14.94
CA TYR A 206 5.89 -45.25 15.46
C TYR A 206 5.98 -46.27 16.59
N ARG A 207 5.09 -46.21 17.61
CA ARG A 207 5.09 -47.18 18.73
C ARG A 207 4.83 -48.62 18.29
N ARG A 208 4.20 -48.83 17.13
CA ARG A 208 3.98 -50.15 16.50
C ARG A 208 5.17 -50.62 15.65
N GLY A 209 6.19 -49.80 15.50
CA GLY A 209 7.38 -50.11 14.71
C GLY A 209 7.24 -49.97 13.18
N PHE A 210 6.16 -49.27 12.71
CA PHE A 210 5.95 -49.07 11.28
C PHE A 210 6.75 -47.93 10.67
N MET A 211 7.42 -47.11 11.48
CA MET A 211 8.27 -46.02 11.03
C MET A 211 9.45 -45.81 11.97
N THR A 212 10.51 -45.22 11.42
CA THR A 212 11.69 -44.80 12.19
C THR A 212 11.45 -43.50 12.96
N GLU A 213 12.32 -43.19 13.92
CA GLU A 213 12.24 -41.94 14.67
C GLU A 213 12.39 -40.71 13.75
N GLU A 214 13.23 -40.78 12.75
CA GLU A 214 13.46 -39.72 11.80
C GLU A 214 12.21 -39.45 10.93
N GLU A 215 11.55 -40.52 10.47
CA GLU A 215 10.30 -40.42 9.70
C GLU A 215 9.17 -39.86 10.56
N ARG A 216 9.05 -40.31 11.82
CA ARG A 216 8.09 -39.74 12.77
C ARG A 216 8.30 -38.26 12.95
N TYR A 217 9.54 -37.82 13.19
CA TYR A 217 9.89 -36.41 13.40
C TYR A 217 9.50 -35.57 12.18
N LYS A 218 9.89 -35.99 10.98
CA LYS A 218 9.55 -35.32 9.73
C LYS A 218 8.03 -35.22 9.54
N ALA A 219 7.31 -36.31 9.76
CA ALA A 219 5.85 -36.33 9.60
C ALA A 219 5.13 -35.42 10.60
N VAL A 220 5.55 -35.38 11.86
CA VAL A 220 5.00 -34.46 12.87
C VAL A 220 5.25 -33.00 12.54
N VAL A 221 6.49 -32.65 12.12
CA VAL A 221 6.85 -31.30 11.70
C VAL A 221 6.03 -30.87 10.50
N GLN A 222 5.86 -31.73 9.50
CA GLN A 222 5.02 -31.43 8.32
C GLN A 222 3.56 -31.23 8.69
N THR A 223 2.99 -32.01 9.60
CA THR A 223 1.62 -31.85 10.07
C THR A 223 1.41 -30.50 10.74
N TRP A 224 2.31 -30.09 11.63
CA TRP A 224 2.21 -28.78 12.28
C TRP A 224 2.47 -27.63 11.31
N PHE A 225 3.37 -27.80 10.36
CA PHE A 225 3.63 -26.79 9.35
C PHE A 225 2.39 -26.55 8.45
N ALA A 226 1.75 -27.64 8.00
CA ALA A 226 0.51 -27.54 7.23
C ALA A 226 -0.62 -26.87 8.02
N ALA A 227 -0.79 -27.22 9.29
CA ALA A 227 -1.78 -26.60 10.16
C ALA A 227 -1.50 -25.09 10.39
N ASP A 228 -0.23 -24.71 10.51
CA ASP A 228 0.20 -23.33 10.66
C ASP A 228 -0.05 -22.50 9.37
N GLU A 229 0.20 -23.07 8.19
CA GLU A 229 -0.13 -22.43 6.91
C GLU A 229 -1.64 -22.23 6.76
N GLU A 230 -2.44 -23.29 6.99
CA GLU A 230 -3.89 -23.19 6.90
C GLU A 230 -4.46 -22.15 7.87
N LEU A 231 -3.96 -22.12 9.11
CA LEU A 231 -4.38 -21.13 10.10
C LEU A 231 -4.01 -19.72 9.69
N THR A 232 -2.84 -19.54 9.10
CA THR A 232 -2.36 -18.24 8.60
C THR A 232 -3.27 -17.72 7.48
N ASP A 233 -3.58 -18.55 6.52
CA ASP A 233 -4.45 -18.18 5.41
C ASP A 233 -5.87 -17.82 5.89
N LYS A 234 -6.42 -18.58 6.83
CA LYS A 234 -7.72 -18.28 7.43
C LYS A 234 -7.69 -17.01 8.28
N LEU A 235 -6.60 -16.75 8.98
CA LEU A 235 -6.43 -15.52 9.75
C LEU A 235 -6.43 -14.30 8.82
N ILE A 236 -5.57 -14.31 7.80
CA ILE A 236 -5.41 -13.16 6.88
C ILE A 236 -6.69 -12.92 6.08
N ASN A 237 -7.31 -13.98 5.55
CA ASN A 237 -8.54 -13.86 4.79
C ASN A 237 -9.78 -13.55 5.64
N GLY A 238 -9.73 -13.84 6.94
CA GLY A 238 -10.81 -13.58 7.89
C GLY A 238 -10.75 -12.20 8.54
N LEU A 239 -9.62 -11.49 8.44
CA LEU A 239 -9.51 -10.12 8.93
C LEU A 239 -10.30 -9.16 8.01
N ASP A 240 -10.98 -8.21 8.63
CA ASP A 240 -11.59 -7.10 7.90
C ASP A 240 -10.48 -6.25 7.24
N LYS A 241 -10.66 -5.91 5.97
CA LYS A 241 -9.73 -5.05 5.22
C LYS A 241 -9.55 -3.66 5.85
N TYR A 242 -10.53 -3.23 6.66
CA TYR A 242 -10.50 -1.96 7.39
C TYR A 242 -9.94 -2.11 8.82
N ASN A 243 -9.55 -3.30 9.21
CA ASN A 243 -8.85 -3.53 10.47
C ASN A 243 -7.47 -2.87 10.43
N ASN A 244 -7.12 -2.15 11.49
CA ASN A 244 -5.86 -1.39 11.55
C ASN A 244 -4.63 -2.29 11.41
N ILE A 245 -4.64 -3.49 11.98
CA ILE A 245 -3.56 -4.47 11.87
C ILE A 245 -3.42 -4.95 10.42
N TYR A 246 -4.55 -5.25 9.77
CA TYR A 246 -4.56 -5.63 8.35
C TYR A 246 -3.97 -4.54 7.47
N MET A 247 -4.42 -3.28 7.65
CA MET A 247 -3.91 -2.14 6.87
C MET A 247 -2.41 -1.93 7.07
N MET A 248 -1.89 -2.09 8.29
CA MET A 248 -0.45 -1.96 8.57
C MET A 248 0.39 -3.03 7.85
N ALA A 249 -0.09 -4.27 7.81
CA ALA A 249 0.61 -5.38 7.19
C ALA A 249 0.47 -5.37 5.66
N ASP A 250 -0.74 -5.18 5.13
CA ASP A 250 -1.03 -5.20 3.70
C ASP A 250 -0.37 -4.02 2.97
N SER A 251 -0.36 -2.84 3.58
CA SER A 251 0.37 -1.68 3.06
C SER A 251 1.89 -1.91 2.94
N GLY A 252 2.44 -2.87 3.69
CA GLY A 252 3.88 -3.08 3.84
C GLY A 252 4.57 -1.99 4.68
N ALA A 253 3.80 -1.21 5.44
CA ALA A 253 4.31 -0.18 6.32
C ALA A 253 4.99 -0.77 7.55
N ARG A 254 4.29 -1.65 8.26
CA ARG A 254 4.78 -2.37 9.44
C ARG A 254 4.13 -3.74 9.57
N GLY A 255 4.90 -4.66 10.13
CA GLY A 255 4.46 -6.02 10.38
C GLY A 255 4.69 -6.95 9.18
N SER A 256 4.61 -8.23 9.48
CA SER A 256 4.60 -9.31 8.49
C SER A 256 3.53 -10.32 8.90
N ASN A 257 3.10 -11.15 7.96
CA ASN A 257 2.13 -12.21 8.23
C ASN A 257 2.55 -13.11 9.39
N GLN A 258 3.87 -13.32 9.57
CA GLN A 258 4.41 -14.08 10.70
C GLN A 258 4.31 -13.36 12.06
N GLN A 259 4.20 -12.04 12.06
CA GLN A 259 4.06 -11.25 13.29
C GLN A 259 2.59 -11.07 13.72
N ILE A 260 1.66 -11.32 12.80
CA ILE A 260 0.21 -11.27 13.08
C ILE A 260 -0.27 -12.59 13.69
N LYS A 261 0.42 -13.72 13.40
CA LYS A 261 0.17 -15.02 14.03
C LYS A 261 0.37 -14.95 15.55
#